data_119bbc786dab90deec54368c1882154e
#
_entry.id   119bbc786dab90deec54368c1882154e
#
_cell.length_a   1.000
_cell.length_b   1.000
_cell.length_c   1.000
_cell.angle_alpha   90.00
_cell.angle_beta   90.00
_cell.angle_gamma   90.00
#
_symmetry.space_group_name_H-M   'P 1'
#
loop_
_entity.id
_entity.type
_entity.pdbx_description
1 polymer ?
#
loop_
_entity_poly.entity_id
_entity_poly.type
_entity_poly.pdbx_seq_one_letter_code
_entity_poly.pdbx_strand_id
1 'polypeptide(L)'
;MLPDGNTVLVLKDKRARVKLKPRKRFLNPSERSAIYKVIQASRESNNQSGISQQQGDFVLLLLTTGMRFDEARLLKWKNITEDTYTITDTKNGRDHTLPMTSSVSALFKRNRTDSEWVFPGQEDGPASMSTAIKKVVVESDVSFTAHDLRRTAATVAVEHGFSRDQIGRLLNHSVSNVTEAYIQRTAVALMPILEAIEQDILGA
;
A
#
# COMPACT_ATOMS: atom_id res chain seq x y z
N MET A 1 58.70 30.18 23.71
CA MET A 1 57.34 30.63 24.08
C MET A 1 56.49 30.48 22.83
N LEU A 2 55.77 29.38 22.69
CA LEU A 2 54.85 29.09 21.59
C LEU A 2 53.43 29.42 22.06
N PRO A 3 52.60 30.05 21.30
CA PRO A 3 51.17 30.11 21.60
C PRO A 3 50.43 28.97 20.92
N ASP A 4 49.86 28.14 21.74
CA ASP A 4 48.86 27.14 21.35
C ASP A 4 47.63 27.86 20.81
N GLY A 5 47.23 27.46 19.64
CA GLY A 5 46.00 27.92 19.01
C GLY A 5 45.38 26.88 18.09
N ASN A 6 44.94 25.74 18.69
CA ASN A 6 44.23 24.72 17.93
C ASN A 6 42.76 25.14 17.74
N THR A 7 42.54 25.96 16.71
CA THR A 7 41.17 26.36 16.33
C THR A 7 40.58 25.22 15.49
N VAL A 8 39.83 24.33 16.13
CA VAL A 8 38.98 23.35 15.44
C VAL A 8 37.85 24.11 14.78
N LEU A 9 37.97 24.38 13.48
CA LEU A 9 36.87 24.84 12.64
C LEU A 9 35.80 23.77 12.53
N VAL A 10 34.80 23.83 13.40
CA VAL A 10 33.56 23.03 13.26
C VAL A 10 32.82 23.58 12.04
N LEU A 11 33.04 22.98 10.88
CA LEU A 11 32.22 23.17 9.71
C LEU A 11 30.82 22.62 10.03
N LYS A 12 29.92 23.49 10.46
CA LYS A 12 28.48 23.23 10.50
C LYS A 12 28.02 23.06 9.06
N ASP A 13 28.05 21.83 8.56
CA ASP A 13 27.46 21.45 7.29
C ASP A 13 25.93 21.72 7.35
N LYS A 14 25.55 22.93 7.00
CA LYS A 14 24.15 23.30 6.74
C LYS A 14 23.75 22.67 5.41
N ARG A 15 23.55 21.35 5.38
CA ARG A 15 22.78 20.74 4.30
C ARG A 15 21.39 21.37 4.34
N ALA A 16 21.20 22.37 3.52
CA ALA A 16 19.89 22.94 3.27
C ALA A 16 18.98 21.79 2.82
N ARG A 17 18.11 21.32 3.73
CA ARG A 17 17.06 20.37 3.36
C ARG A 17 16.15 21.11 2.38
N VAL A 18 16.37 20.91 1.11
CA VAL A 18 15.45 21.35 0.06
C VAL A 18 14.10 20.75 0.42
N LYS A 19 13.16 21.58 0.85
CA LYS A 19 11.77 21.18 1.06
C LYS A 19 11.20 20.86 -0.32
N LEU A 20 11.31 19.62 -0.75
CA LEU A 20 10.65 19.15 -1.96
C LEU A 20 9.14 19.38 -1.78
N LYS A 21 8.53 20.10 -2.72
CA LYS A 21 7.07 20.25 -2.74
C LYS A 21 6.43 18.86 -2.73
N PRO A 22 5.42 18.60 -1.88
CA PRO A 22 4.75 17.30 -1.87
C PRO A 22 4.24 16.98 -3.28
N ARG A 23 4.62 15.83 -3.84
CA ARG A 23 4.03 15.33 -5.07
C ARG A 23 2.52 15.19 -4.87
N LYS A 24 1.72 15.78 -5.77
CA LYS A 24 0.25 15.66 -5.77
C LYS A 24 -0.22 14.69 -6.88
N ARG A 25 0.58 13.65 -7.17
CA ARG A 25 0.29 12.71 -8.25
C ARG A 25 -0.71 11.65 -7.80
N PHE A 26 -1.62 11.28 -8.68
CA PHE A 26 -2.44 10.08 -8.68
C PHE A 26 -2.49 9.53 -10.11
N LEU A 27 -2.86 8.27 -10.27
CA LEU A 27 -2.90 7.59 -11.56
C LEU A 27 -4.22 7.87 -12.26
N ASN A 28 -4.17 8.26 -13.52
CA ASN A 28 -5.35 8.38 -14.38
C ASN A 28 -5.85 6.99 -14.83
N PRO A 29 -7.03 6.87 -15.46
CA PRO A 29 -7.60 5.58 -15.87
C PRO A 29 -6.68 4.75 -16.78
N SER A 30 -6.04 5.38 -17.76
CA SER A 30 -5.13 4.66 -18.68
C SER A 30 -3.87 4.14 -17.98
N GLU A 31 -3.34 4.89 -17.01
CA GLU A 31 -2.20 4.46 -16.20
C GLU A 31 -2.58 3.29 -15.27
N ARG A 32 -3.78 3.33 -14.66
CA ARG A 32 -4.32 2.22 -13.86
C ARG A 32 -4.45 0.95 -14.69
N SER A 33 -5.03 1.06 -15.89
CA SER A 33 -5.16 -0.04 -16.84
C SER A 33 -3.81 -0.63 -17.25
N ALA A 34 -2.82 0.21 -17.57
CA ALA A 34 -1.47 -0.25 -17.93
C ALA A 34 -0.81 -1.04 -16.79
N ILE A 35 -0.89 -0.52 -15.56
CA ILE A 35 -0.36 -1.19 -14.36
C ILE A 35 -1.09 -2.52 -14.14
N TYR A 36 -2.42 -2.55 -14.26
CA TYR A 36 -3.19 -3.76 -14.02
C TYR A 36 -2.88 -4.85 -15.06
N LYS A 37 -2.69 -4.50 -16.33
CA LYS A 37 -2.24 -5.45 -17.38
C LYS A 37 -0.90 -6.10 -17.03
N VAL A 38 0.06 -5.32 -16.55
CA VAL A 38 1.37 -5.84 -16.10
C VAL A 38 1.20 -6.79 -14.91
N ILE A 39 0.34 -6.44 -13.96
CA ILE A 39 0.05 -7.31 -12.81
C ILE A 39 -0.63 -8.62 -13.28
N GLN A 40 -1.57 -8.56 -14.20
CA GLN A 40 -2.19 -9.77 -14.77
C GLN A 40 -1.16 -10.65 -15.46
N ALA A 41 -0.30 -10.08 -16.31
CA ALA A 41 0.77 -10.81 -16.99
C ALA A 41 1.74 -11.48 -16.01
N SER A 42 1.97 -10.90 -14.83
CA SER A 42 2.84 -11.49 -13.79
C SER A 42 2.31 -12.84 -13.23
N ARG A 43 1.04 -13.17 -13.48
CA ARG A 43 0.38 -14.39 -13.02
C ARG A 43 0.39 -15.51 -14.06
N GLU A 44 0.80 -15.22 -15.28
CA GLU A 44 0.84 -16.19 -16.37
C GLU A 44 2.07 -17.08 -16.25
N SER A 45 1.93 -18.35 -16.70
CA SER A 45 3.02 -19.35 -16.66
C SER A 45 4.19 -19.00 -17.57
N ASN A 46 3.97 -18.19 -18.61
CA ASN A 46 4.97 -17.71 -19.57
C ASN A 46 5.45 -16.28 -19.27
N ASN A 47 5.26 -15.82 -18.05
CA ASN A 47 5.65 -14.46 -17.64
C ASN A 47 7.14 -14.17 -17.88
N GLN A 48 7.42 -13.19 -18.73
CA GLN A 48 8.77 -12.73 -19.07
C GLN A 48 9.15 -11.39 -18.42
N SER A 49 8.22 -10.75 -17.71
CA SER A 49 8.45 -9.43 -17.09
C SER A 49 9.45 -9.45 -15.91
N GLY A 50 9.81 -10.62 -15.41
CA GLY A 50 10.61 -10.76 -14.19
C GLY A 50 9.91 -10.29 -12.92
N ILE A 51 8.60 -10.01 -12.98
CA ILE A 51 7.74 -9.68 -11.85
C ILE A 51 7.12 -10.98 -11.37
N SER A 52 7.36 -11.37 -10.12
CA SER A 52 6.68 -12.55 -9.58
C SER A 52 5.19 -12.25 -9.31
N GLN A 53 4.35 -13.30 -9.32
CA GLN A 53 2.94 -13.19 -8.93
C GLN A 53 2.79 -12.46 -7.58
N GLN A 54 3.59 -12.81 -6.59
CA GLN A 54 3.60 -12.19 -5.27
C GLN A 54 3.88 -10.67 -5.35
N GLN A 55 4.83 -10.25 -6.20
CA GLN A 55 5.16 -8.84 -6.41
C GLN A 55 4.01 -8.09 -7.09
N GLY A 56 3.39 -8.68 -8.09
CA GLY A 56 2.22 -8.13 -8.76
C GLY A 56 1.02 -7.98 -7.81
N ASP A 57 0.73 -9.05 -7.06
CA ASP A 57 -0.36 -9.06 -6.08
C ASP A 57 -0.13 -8.05 -4.94
N PHE A 58 1.12 -7.85 -4.52
CA PHE A 58 1.46 -6.81 -3.53
C PHE A 58 1.11 -5.40 -4.05
N VAL A 59 1.49 -5.08 -5.29
CA VAL A 59 1.18 -3.78 -5.89
C VAL A 59 -0.33 -3.62 -6.08
N LEU A 60 -1.03 -4.68 -6.47
CA LEU A 60 -2.49 -4.66 -6.58
C LEU A 60 -3.16 -4.37 -5.25
N LEU A 61 -2.74 -5.04 -4.17
CA LEU A 61 -3.28 -4.79 -2.82
C LEU A 61 -3.14 -3.33 -2.43
N LEU A 62 -1.97 -2.72 -2.66
CA LEU A 62 -1.76 -1.29 -2.39
C LEU A 62 -2.69 -0.39 -3.20
N LEU A 63 -2.88 -0.71 -4.48
CA LEU A 63 -3.68 0.10 -5.40
C LEU A 63 -5.18 0.03 -5.07
N THR A 64 -5.69 -1.16 -4.76
CA THR A 64 -7.13 -1.37 -4.51
C THR A 64 -7.56 -0.97 -3.10
N THR A 65 -6.68 -1.07 -2.11
CA THR A 65 -7.03 -0.81 -0.70
C THR A 65 -6.55 0.53 -0.18
N GLY A 66 -5.55 1.13 -0.83
CA GLY A 66 -4.89 2.33 -0.33
C GLY A 66 -4.06 2.12 0.93
N MET A 67 -3.72 0.88 1.32
CA MET A 67 -2.84 0.58 2.46
C MET A 67 -1.49 1.27 2.32
N ARG A 68 -0.83 1.55 3.46
CA ARG A 68 0.58 1.96 3.42
C ARG A 68 1.48 0.78 3.06
N PHE A 69 2.61 1.07 2.45
CA PHE A 69 3.57 0.05 1.99
C PHE A 69 3.93 -0.97 3.10
N ASP A 70 4.31 -0.48 4.27
CA ASP A 70 4.69 -1.37 5.37
C ASP A 70 3.50 -2.06 6.03
N GLU A 71 2.31 -1.47 6.01
CA GLU A 71 1.07 -2.10 6.46
C GLU A 71 0.78 -3.38 5.63
N ALA A 72 0.88 -3.29 4.31
CA ALA A 72 0.69 -4.43 3.43
C ALA A 72 1.83 -5.45 3.55
N ARG A 73 3.08 -4.97 3.60
CA ARG A 73 4.27 -5.83 3.69
C ARG A 73 4.33 -6.66 4.96
N LEU A 74 3.87 -6.10 6.08
CA LEU A 74 3.89 -6.73 7.40
C LEU A 74 2.60 -7.49 7.75
N LEU A 75 1.72 -7.70 6.78
CA LEU A 75 0.47 -8.41 7.00
C LEU A 75 0.74 -9.90 7.29
N LYS A 76 0.10 -10.40 8.36
CA LYS A 76 0.24 -11.79 8.82
C LYS A 76 -1.06 -12.56 8.65
N TRP A 77 -0.95 -13.86 8.37
CA TRP A 77 -2.10 -14.74 8.24
C TRP A 77 -2.98 -14.82 9.48
N LYS A 78 -2.41 -14.74 10.68
CA LYS A 78 -3.16 -14.71 11.94
C LYS A 78 -4.13 -13.54 12.08
N ASN A 79 -3.92 -12.48 11.30
CA ASN A 79 -4.73 -11.26 11.30
C ASN A 79 -5.79 -11.26 10.18
N ILE A 80 -5.98 -12.39 9.49
CA ILE A 80 -6.92 -12.55 8.38
C ILE A 80 -7.98 -13.56 8.77
N THR A 81 -9.23 -13.16 8.61
CA THR A 81 -10.42 -14.03 8.76
C THR A 81 -11.07 -14.24 7.38
N GLU A 82 -12.20 -14.93 7.34
CA GLU A 82 -12.98 -15.08 6.11
C GLU A 82 -13.51 -13.72 5.61
N ASP A 83 -13.98 -12.87 6.50
CA ASP A 83 -14.68 -11.63 6.18
C ASP A 83 -13.84 -10.37 6.28
N THR A 84 -12.70 -10.41 6.98
CA THR A 84 -11.90 -9.21 7.28
C THR A 84 -10.41 -9.52 7.35
N TYR A 85 -9.61 -8.46 7.27
CA TYR A 85 -8.18 -8.50 7.61
C TYR A 85 -7.81 -7.26 8.43
N THR A 86 -6.97 -7.47 9.45
CA THR A 86 -6.59 -6.44 10.41
C THR A 86 -5.12 -6.08 10.26
N ILE A 87 -4.87 -4.80 10.11
CA ILE A 87 -3.54 -4.19 10.09
C ILE A 87 -3.21 -3.83 11.53
N THR A 88 -2.20 -4.48 12.09
CA THR A 88 -1.66 -4.18 13.43
C THR A 88 -0.44 -3.25 13.32
N ASP A 89 0.00 -2.70 14.45
CA ASP A 89 1.19 -1.82 14.52
C ASP A 89 1.16 -0.64 13.54
N THR A 90 -0.03 -0.07 13.33
CA THR A 90 -0.16 1.08 12.44
C THR A 90 0.58 2.31 13.01
N LYS A 91 1.00 3.21 12.13
CA LYS A 91 1.65 4.47 12.53
C LYS A 91 0.87 5.27 13.58
N ASN A 92 -0.43 5.06 13.67
CA ASN A 92 -1.33 5.74 14.60
C ASN A 92 -1.51 4.96 15.92
N GLY A 93 -0.81 3.83 16.10
CA GLY A 93 -0.87 2.98 17.29
C GLY A 93 -2.22 2.28 17.49
N ARG A 94 -3.07 2.17 16.45
CA ARG A 94 -4.38 1.51 16.50
C ARG A 94 -4.49 0.49 15.39
N ASP A 95 -5.09 -0.64 15.70
CA ASP A 95 -5.43 -1.63 14.70
C ASP A 95 -6.46 -1.07 13.71
N HIS A 96 -6.33 -1.48 12.46
CA HIS A 96 -7.21 -1.07 11.38
C HIS A 96 -7.74 -2.29 10.65
N THR A 97 -9.04 -2.54 10.78
CA THR A 97 -9.71 -3.68 10.17
C THR A 97 -10.42 -3.24 8.89
N LEU A 98 -10.14 -3.94 7.81
CA LEU A 98 -10.76 -3.77 6.51
C LEU A 98 -11.60 -5.01 6.14
N PRO A 99 -12.70 -4.84 5.40
CA PRO A 99 -13.50 -5.97 4.95
C PRO A 99 -12.80 -6.71 3.80
N MET A 100 -13.11 -7.99 3.68
CA MET A 100 -12.55 -8.89 2.67
C MET A 100 -13.37 -8.80 1.38
N THR A 101 -12.88 -8.10 0.39
CA THR A 101 -13.49 -8.14 -0.94
C THR A 101 -13.14 -9.44 -1.67
N SER A 102 -13.90 -9.76 -2.72
CA SER A 102 -13.65 -10.97 -3.52
C SER A 102 -12.26 -10.97 -4.17
N SER A 103 -11.79 -9.82 -4.63
CA SER A 103 -10.47 -9.71 -5.28
C SER A 103 -9.32 -9.84 -4.26
N VAL A 104 -9.46 -9.26 -3.07
CA VAL A 104 -8.48 -9.41 -1.98
C VAL A 104 -8.47 -10.85 -1.46
N SER A 105 -9.64 -11.50 -1.32
CA SER A 105 -9.72 -12.92 -0.96
C SER A 105 -8.99 -13.80 -1.97
N ALA A 106 -9.23 -13.58 -3.27
CA ALA A 106 -8.55 -14.30 -4.33
C ALA A 106 -7.02 -14.06 -4.32
N LEU A 107 -6.60 -12.83 -4.05
CA LEU A 107 -5.19 -12.47 -3.90
C LEU A 107 -4.55 -13.20 -2.71
N PHE A 108 -5.19 -13.21 -1.56
CA PHE A 108 -4.69 -13.93 -0.39
C PHE A 108 -4.61 -15.44 -0.64
N LYS A 109 -5.62 -16.05 -1.24
CA LYS A 109 -5.60 -17.48 -1.60
C LYS A 109 -4.42 -17.84 -2.48
N ARG A 110 -4.10 -17.01 -3.49
CA ARG A 110 -2.95 -17.24 -4.38
C ARG A 110 -1.59 -17.14 -3.68
N ASN A 111 -1.50 -16.31 -2.64
CA ASN A 111 -0.26 -16.08 -1.88
C ASN A 111 -0.14 -16.98 -0.65
N ARG A 112 -1.08 -17.93 -0.43
CA ARG A 112 -1.05 -18.81 0.74
C ARG A 112 0.17 -19.72 0.73
N THR A 113 0.95 -19.66 1.81
CA THR A 113 2.12 -20.50 2.08
C THR A 113 2.12 -20.90 3.57
N ASP A 114 3.10 -21.70 3.97
CA ASP A 114 3.29 -22.09 5.38
C ASP A 114 3.95 -20.98 6.22
N SER A 115 4.39 -19.87 5.61
CA SER A 115 4.94 -18.71 6.32
C SER A 115 3.86 -18.01 7.16
N GLU A 116 4.27 -17.34 8.23
CA GLU A 116 3.35 -16.47 8.99
C GLU A 116 2.95 -15.20 8.22
N TRP A 117 3.72 -14.81 7.18
CA TRP A 117 3.54 -13.59 6.40
C TRP A 117 2.70 -13.85 5.13
N VAL A 118 1.85 -12.89 4.77
CA VAL A 118 1.13 -12.93 3.48
C VAL A 118 2.10 -12.79 2.31
N PHE A 119 3.12 -11.96 2.49
CA PHE A 119 4.18 -11.75 1.52
C PHE A 119 5.53 -12.16 2.13
N PRO A 120 5.83 -13.46 2.15
CA PRO A 120 7.08 -13.96 2.73
C PRO A 120 8.28 -13.59 1.88
N GLY A 121 9.38 -13.26 2.58
CA GLY A 121 10.71 -13.10 2.01
C GLY A 121 11.56 -14.35 2.21
N GLN A 122 12.86 -14.16 2.11
CA GLN A 122 13.84 -15.18 2.55
C GLN A 122 13.96 -15.18 4.07
N GLU A 123 14.41 -16.29 4.67
CA GLU A 123 14.72 -16.40 6.11
C GLU A 123 13.51 -16.12 7.05
N ASP A 124 12.32 -16.65 6.69
CA ASP A 124 11.09 -16.54 7.51
C ASP A 124 10.66 -15.11 7.89
N GLY A 125 11.18 -14.11 7.20
CA GLY A 125 10.78 -12.71 7.37
C GLY A 125 9.80 -12.22 6.30
N PRO A 126 9.27 -10.99 6.47
CA PRO A 126 8.46 -10.36 5.43
C PRO A 126 9.35 -9.95 4.24
N ALA A 127 8.86 -10.11 3.02
CA ALA A 127 9.57 -9.69 1.82
C ALA A 127 9.86 -8.19 1.82
N SER A 128 10.99 -7.77 1.26
CA SER A 128 11.31 -6.34 1.12
C SER A 128 10.29 -5.58 0.27
N MET A 129 9.78 -6.17 -0.79
CA MET A 129 8.83 -5.59 -1.77
C MET A 129 9.27 -4.26 -2.42
N SER A 130 10.41 -3.70 -2.03
CA SER A 130 10.90 -2.43 -2.61
C SER A 130 11.17 -2.52 -4.12
N THR A 131 11.51 -3.70 -4.60
CA THR A 131 11.73 -3.98 -6.03
C THR A 131 10.43 -4.19 -6.81
N ALA A 132 9.33 -4.59 -6.16
CA ALA A 132 8.04 -4.84 -6.80
C ALA A 132 7.54 -3.59 -7.55
N ILE A 133 7.47 -2.46 -6.84
CA ILE A 133 7.04 -1.20 -7.44
C ILE A 133 7.97 -0.79 -8.59
N LYS A 134 9.29 -0.89 -8.39
CA LYS A 134 10.27 -0.51 -9.44
C LYS A 134 10.09 -1.33 -10.71
N LYS A 135 9.88 -2.65 -10.60
CA LYS A 135 9.65 -3.53 -11.74
C LYS A 135 8.34 -3.19 -12.45
N VAL A 136 7.25 -2.98 -11.71
CA VAL A 136 5.96 -2.61 -12.31
C VAL A 136 6.05 -1.24 -12.99
N VAL A 137 6.79 -0.27 -12.43
CA VAL A 137 7.06 1.03 -13.05
C VAL A 137 7.76 0.86 -14.41
N VAL A 138 8.79 0.02 -14.47
CA VAL A 138 9.54 -0.22 -15.71
C VAL A 138 8.67 -0.91 -16.75
N GLU A 139 7.95 -1.96 -16.36
CA GLU A 139 7.18 -2.79 -17.29
C GLU A 139 5.91 -2.08 -17.80
N SER A 140 5.28 -1.25 -16.97
CA SER A 140 4.08 -0.49 -17.37
C SER A 140 4.38 0.83 -18.07
N ASP A 141 5.64 1.28 -18.06
CA ASP A 141 6.06 2.63 -18.46
C ASP A 141 5.31 3.76 -17.72
N VAL A 142 4.83 3.48 -16.51
CA VAL A 142 4.11 4.43 -15.66
C VAL A 142 4.92 4.73 -14.40
N SER A 143 5.35 5.99 -14.24
CA SER A 143 6.12 6.40 -13.04
C SER A 143 5.20 6.64 -11.84
N PHE A 144 5.35 5.86 -10.77
CA PHE A 144 4.59 6.03 -9.52
C PHE A 144 5.36 5.55 -8.29
N THR A 145 4.85 5.89 -7.13
CA THR A 145 5.32 5.43 -5.82
C THR A 145 4.18 4.74 -5.06
N ALA A 146 4.46 4.01 -3.98
CA ALA A 146 3.43 3.45 -3.10
C ALA A 146 2.45 4.52 -2.58
N HIS A 147 2.95 5.73 -2.34
CA HIS A 147 2.09 6.83 -1.89
C HIS A 147 1.16 7.34 -2.99
N ASP A 148 1.58 7.29 -4.25
CA ASP A 148 0.74 7.65 -5.38
C ASP A 148 -0.38 6.61 -5.60
N LEU A 149 -0.12 5.30 -5.36
CA LEU A 149 -1.15 4.26 -5.36
C LEU A 149 -2.24 4.56 -4.30
N ARG A 150 -1.83 4.86 -3.09
CA ARG A 150 -2.75 5.24 -2.02
C ARG A 150 -3.57 6.51 -2.33
N ARG A 151 -2.95 7.50 -2.97
CA ARG A 151 -3.66 8.69 -3.43
C ARG A 151 -4.64 8.36 -4.54
N THR A 152 -4.27 7.43 -5.43
CA THR A 152 -5.15 6.95 -6.49
C THR A 152 -6.40 6.32 -5.89
N ALA A 153 -6.28 5.39 -4.94
CA ALA A 153 -7.43 4.80 -4.24
C ALA A 153 -8.33 5.87 -3.60
N ALA A 154 -7.74 6.87 -2.94
CA ALA A 154 -8.49 7.98 -2.38
C ALA A 154 -9.20 8.83 -3.43
N THR A 155 -8.55 9.09 -4.59
CA THR A 155 -9.13 9.89 -5.67
C THR A 155 -10.28 9.15 -6.33
N VAL A 156 -10.12 7.86 -6.62
CA VAL A 156 -11.19 7.01 -7.16
C VAL A 156 -12.39 7.00 -6.22
N ALA A 157 -12.17 6.85 -4.90
CA ALA A 157 -13.27 6.92 -3.94
C ALA A 157 -13.99 8.28 -3.96
N VAL A 158 -13.26 9.41 -4.14
CA VAL A 158 -13.88 10.73 -4.33
C VAL A 158 -14.70 10.78 -5.61
N GLU A 159 -14.18 10.26 -6.72
CA GLU A 159 -14.85 10.21 -8.03
C GLU A 159 -16.17 9.41 -7.96
N HIS A 160 -16.23 8.37 -7.12
CA HIS A 160 -17.43 7.59 -6.80
C HIS A 160 -18.33 8.23 -5.73
N GLY A 161 -18.07 9.46 -5.30
CA GLY A 161 -18.94 10.24 -4.42
C GLY A 161 -18.81 9.96 -2.92
N PHE A 162 -17.80 9.19 -2.49
CA PHE A 162 -17.58 8.95 -1.06
C PHE A 162 -17.06 10.20 -0.34
N SER A 163 -17.56 10.42 0.88
CA SER A 163 -17.20 11.57 1.69
C SER A 163 -15.75 11.50 2.21
N ARG A 164 -15.17 12.66 2.55
CA ARG A 164 -13.84 12.74 3.15
C ARG A 164 -13.72 11.94 4.45
N ASP A 165 -14.78 11.87 5.24
CA ASP A 165 -14.78 11.08 6.48
C ASP A 165 -14.69 9.57 6.19
N GLN A 166 -15.49 9.08 5.23
CA GLN A 166 -15.43 7.68 4.79
C GLN A 166 -14.04 7.32 4.24
N ILE A 167 -13.48 8.16 3.39
CA ILE A 167 -12.13 7.97 2.84
C ILE A 167 -11.07 8.06 3.94
N GLY A 168 -11.24 8.98 4.89
CA GLY A 168 -10.36 9.07 6.07
C GLY A 168 -10.34 7.78 6.91
N ARG A 169 -11.51 7.15 7.08
CA ARG A 169 -11.64 5.84 7.75
C ARG A 169 -10.97 4.74 6.95
N LEU A 170 -11.24 4.64 5.64
CA LEU A 170 -10.57 3.68 4.76
C LEU A 170 -9.05 3.76 4.87
N LEU A 171 -8.53 4.96 4.87
CA LEU A 171 -7.09 5.20 4.90
C LEU A 171 -6.48 5.23 6.31
N ASN A 172 -7.23 4.89 7.36
CA ASN A 172 -6.76 4.99 8.74
C ASN A 172 -6.10 6.35 9.05
N HIS A 173 -6.75 7.43 8.61
CA HIS A 173 -6.41 8.76 9.07
C HIS A 173 -7.00 8.92 10.48
N SER A 174 -6.25 9.49 11.43
CA SER A 174 -6.63 9.61 12.83
C SER A 174 -8.05 10.20 12.99
N VAL A 175 -8.98 9.33 13.40
CA VAL A 175 -10.33 9.71 13.85
C VAL A 175 -10.37 9.46 15.35
N SER A 176 -10.88 10.43 16.12
CA SER A 176 -10.97 10.37 17.57
C SER A 176 -11.78 9.17 18.07
N ASN A 177 -11.30 8.58 19.17
CA ASN A 177 -11.91 7.59 20.08
C ASN A 177 -13.13 6.81 19.59
N VAL A 178 -12.93 5.51 19.32
CA VAL A 178 -14.01 4.59 18.94
C VAL A 178 -13.87 3.26 19.66
N THR A 179 -14.98 2.76 20.21
CA THR A 179 -15.10 1.51 20.97
C THR A 179 -15.06 0.29 20.02
N GLU A 180 -14.55 -0.85 20.47
CA GLU A 180 -14.31 -2.08 19.71
C GLU A 180 -15.54 -2.62 18.94
N ALA A 181 -16.75 -2.54 19.53
CA ALA A 181 -18.01 -2.89 18.86
C ALA A 181 -18.34 -1.99 17.65
N TYR A 182 -17.75 -0.81 17.59
CA TYR A 182 -17.86 0.12 16.47
C TYR A 182 -16.93 -0.27 15.32
N ILE A 183 -15.82 -0.98 15.61
CA ILE A 183 -14.80 -1.38 14.62
C ILE A 183 -15.38 -2.35 13.58
N GLN A 184 -16.12 -3.39 13.99
CA GLN A 184 -16.74 -4.34 13.06
C GLN A 184 -17.81 -3.68 12.17
N ARG A 185 -18.68 -2.83 12.76
CA ARG A 185 -19.66 -2.05 11.96
C ARG A 185 -18.97 -1.09 11.00
N THR A 186 -17.81 -0.57 11.37
CA THR A 186 -17.00 0.32 10.53
C THR A 186 -16.35 -0.44 9.38
N ALA A 187 -15.86 -1.67 9.58
CA ALA A 187 -15.29 -2.49 8.51
C ALA A 187 -16.34 -2.77 7.42
N VAL A 188 -17.54 -3.25 7.80
CA VAL A 188 -18.63 -3.49 6.82
C VAL A 188 -19.01 -2.22 6.06
N ALA A 189 -19.01 -1.06 6.71
CA ALA A 189 -19.29 0.22 6.07
C ALA A 189 -18.23 0.67 5.05
N LEU A 190 -17.04 0.05 5.06
CA LEU A 190 -15.98 0.31 4.08
C LEU A 190 -16.08 -0.57 2.82
N MET A 191 -16.91 -1.63 2.84
CA MET A 191 -17.05 -2.54 1.70
C MET A 191 -17.43 -1.81 0.40
N PRO A 192 -18.47 -0.95 0.36
CA PRO A 192 -18.86 -0.27 -0.87
C PRO A 192 -17.73 0.61 -1.47
N ILE A 193 -16.87 1.17 -0.62
CA ILE A 193 -15.75 2.00 -1.08
C ILE A 193 -14.69 1.13 -1.76
N LEU A 194 -14.34 -0.01 -1.14
CA LEU A 194 -13.36 -0.93 -1.70
C LEU A 194 -13.87 -1.56 -2.99
N GLU A 195 -15.14 -1.96 -3.05
CA GLU A 195 -15.77 -2.50 -4.26
C GLU A 195 -15.76 -1.48 -5.40
N ALA A 196 -16.08 -0.21 -5.13
CA ALA A 196 -16.02 0.85 -6.13
C ALA A 196 -14.60 1.08 -6.65
N ILE A 197 -13.60 1.09 -5.77
CA ILE A 197 -12.18 1.21 -6.16
C ILE A 197 -11.76 -0.02 -7.00
N GLU A 198 -12.13 -1.21 -6.60
CA GLU A 198 -11.84 -2.44 -7.35
C GLU A 198 -12.49 -2.44 -8.72
N GLN A 199 -13.76 -2.08 -8.80
CA GLN A 199 -14.47 -1.99 -10.07
C GLN A 199 -13.81 -1.05 -11.06
N ASP A 200 -13.36 0.10 -10.59
CA ASP A 200 -12.64 1.08 -11.41
C ASP A 200 -11.26 0.59 -11.89
N ILE A 201 -10.56 -0.16 -11.05
CA ILE A 201 -9.19 -0.62 -11.33
C ILE A 201 -9.19 -1.92 -12.13
N LEU A 202 -10.06 -2.87 -11.78
CA LEU A 202 -10.10 -4.21 -12.37
C LEU A 202 -10.98 -4.28 -13.61
N GLY A 203 -11.95 -3.38 -13.75
CA GLY A 203 -12.87 -3.28 -14.88
C GLY A 203 -12.34 -2.42 -16.02
N ALA A 204 -11.14 -1.83 -15.89
CA ALA A 204 -10.52 -0.95 -16.88
C ALA A 204 -9.77 -1.71 -17.99
#